data_9c38e1838a1879078f7fcecca691e008
#
_entry.id   9c38e1838a1879078f7fcecca691e008
#
_cell.length_a   1.000
_cell.length_b   1.000
_cell.length_c   1.000
_cell.angle_alpha   90.00
_cell.angle_beta   90.00
_cell.angle_gamma   90.00
#
_symmetry.space_group_name_H-M   'P 1'
#
loop_
_entity.id
_entity.type
_entity.pdbx_description
1 polymer ?
#
loop_
_entity_poly.entity_id
_entity_poly.type
_entity_poly.pdbx_seq_one_letter_code
_entity_poly.pdbx_strand_id
1 'polypeptide(L)'
;MLGSVLLAASRSDSIRRVVSAAPVTRPVVDRYIAGERLDQAVAAIRSLTDQGLEVTVDHLGEDVTDRAEALRARDAYLALAEALAEGGLGERAEMSVKLSAFGQALPGGDDIAYANVLPVVEAAAEAGTTVTLDMEDHTTVDSTLAILAKLRERFPATGAVLQSCLYRTEDDCRALAGEGSRVRLVKGAYKEPASVAHQDKHEVDRAYVRCLRILMSGKGYPMVASHDPRMVALAQELARRAGRKPGEYEFQMLYGIRGAEQRRLAAEGHRMRVYVPYGTDWYGYFMRRLAERPANLLFFLRSLTTRN
;
A
#
# COMPACT_ATOMS: atom_id res chain seq x y z
N MET A 1 -0.30 0.67 24.97
CA MET A 1 0.15 -0.62 25.53
C MET A 1 -0.28 -1.82 24.66
N LEU A 2 -1.55 -1.97 24.27
CA LEU A 2 -1.99 -3.15 23.49
C LEU A 2 -1.36 -3.23 22.09
N GLY A 3 -1.22 -2.11 21.39
CA GLY A 3 -0.60 -2.06 20.06
C GLY A 3 0.88 -2.42 20.04
N SER A 4 1.64 -2.05 21.09
CA SER A 4 3.06 -2.41 21.21
C SER A 4 3.27 -3.90 21.48
N VAL A 5 2.35 -4.52 22.20
CA VAL A 5 2.36 -5.99 22.44
C VAL A 5 2.07 -6.74 21.14
N LEU A 6 1.13 -6.27 20.32
CA LEU A 6 0.81 -6.85 19.02
C LEU A 6 1.94 -6.69 18.01
N LEU A 7 2.60 -5.53 17.99
CA LEU A 7 3.78 -5.31 17.15
C LEU A 7 4.98 -6.17 17.61
N ALA A 8 5.12 -6.46 18.91
CA ALA A 8 6.09 -7.42 19.39
C ALA A 8 5.70 -8.87 19.00
N ALA A 9 4.41 -9.20 19.11
CA ALA A 9 3.89 -10.51 18.68
C ALA A 9 4.03 -10.74 17.17
N SER A 10 3.99 -9.69 16.35
CA SER A 10 4.16 -9.81 14.87
C SER A 10 5.54 -10.34 14.47
N ARG A 11 6.53 -10.26 15.36
CA ARG A 11 7.89 -10.77 15.16
C ARG A 11 8.12 -12.16 15.79
N SER A 12 7.09 -12.79 16.36
CA SER A 12 7.21 -14.08 17.06
C SER A 12 6.81 -15.25 16.17
N ASP A 13 7.76 -16.09 15.78
CA ASP A 13 7.52 -17.29 14.98
C ASP A 13 6.61 -18.32 15.68
N SER A 14 6.64 -18.36 17.01
CA SER A 14 5.77 -19.24 17.78
C SER A 14 4.30 -18.84 17.68
N ILE A 15 4.03 -17.52 17.79
CA ILE A 15 2.68 -16.99 17.64
C ILE A 15 2.22 -17.10 16.18
N ARG A 16 3.11 -16.84 15.22
CA ARG A 16 2.86 -17.03 13.79
C ARG A 16 2.38 -18.45 13.50
N ARG A 17 3.11 -19.47 13.98
CA ARG A 17 2.73 -20.89 13.80
C ARG A 17 1.36 -21.22 14.37
N VAL A 18 1.04 -20.74 15.57
CA VAL A 18 -0.26 -20.97 16.22
C VAL A 18 -1.39 -20.30 15.44
N VAL A 19 -1.22 -19.04 15.05
CA VAL A 19 -2.23 -18.26 14.31
C VAL A 19 -2.46 -18.86 12.93
N SER A 20 -1.40 -19.25 12.22
CA SER A 20 -1.50 -19.83 10.87
C SER A 20 -2.09 -21.24 10.86
N ALA A 21 -1.88 -22.02 11.93
CA ALA A 21 -2.40 -23.38 12.04
C ALA A 21 -3.86 -23.47 12.54
N ALA A 22 -4.40 -22.40 13.13
CA ALA A 22 -5.73 -22.42 13.73
C ALA A 22 -6.83 -22.14 12.68
N PRO A 23 -7.68 -23.11 12.30
CA PRO A 23 -8.74 -22.91 11.29
C PRO A 23 -9.70 -21.77 11.65
N VAL A 24 -9.89 -21.52 12.94
CA VAL A 24 -10.78 -20.47 13.47
C VAL A 24 -10.30 -19.06 13.17
N THR A 25 -9.02 -18.85 12.85
CA THR A 25 -8.46 -17.55 12.47
C THR A 25 -8.68 -17.22 11.00
N ARG A 26 -8.90 -18.23 10.15
CA ARG A 26 -9.01 -18.10 8.70
C ARG A 26 -10.05 -17.07 8.26
N PRO A 27 -11.31 -17.07 8.75
CA PRO A 27 -12.32 -16.07 8.35
C PRO A 27 -11.92 -14.64 8.71
N VAL A 28 -11.10 -14.46 9.76
CA VAL A 28 -10.60 -13.13 10.16
C VAL A 28 -9.46 -12.72 9.24
N VAL A 29 -8.56 -13.63 8.88
CA VAL A 29 -7.46 -13.39 7.94
C VAL A 29 -8.00 -13.08 6.55
N ASP A 30 -8.92 -13.89 6.03
CA ASP A 30 -9.53 -13.74 4.70
C ASP A 30 -10.29 -12.42 4.53
N ARG A 31 -10.64 -11.75 5.63
CA ARG A 31 -11.20 -10.41 5.59
C ARG A 31 -10.21 -9.35 5.14
N TYR A 32 -8.90 -9.55 5.38
CA TYR A 32 -7.87 -8.54 5.13
C TYR A 32 -6.85 -8.97 4.08
N ILE A 33 -6.79 -10.26 3.76
CA ILE A 33 -5.84 -10.88 2.84
C ILE A 33 -6.64 -11.59 1.75
N ALA A 34 -6.34 -11.32 0.50
CA ALA A 34 -7.06 -11.87 -0.66
C ALA A 34 -6.66 -13.31 -1.00
N GLY A 35 -6.00 -14.00 -0.07
CA GLY A 35 -5.52 -15.37 -0.21
C GLY A 35 -3.99 -15.45 -0.23
N GLU A 36 -3.49 -16.68 -0.31
CA GLU A 36 -2.05 -16.95 -0.32
C GLU A 36 -1.50 -17.17 -1.74
N ARG A 37 -2.38 -17.50 -2.69
CA ARG A 37 -2.04 -17.83 -4.08
C ARG A 37 -2.52 -16.78 -5.05
N LEU A 38 -1.84 -16.69 -6.19
CA LEU A 38 -2.13 -15.75 -7.26
C LEU A 38 -3.57 -15.88 -7.80
N ASP A 39 -4.07 -17.11 -7.99
CA ASP A 39 -5.43 -17.37 -8.48
C ASP A 39 -6.51 -16.79 -7.54
N GLN A 40 -6.28 -16.86 -6.23
CA GLN A 40 -7.16 -16.27 -5.21
C GLN A 40 -7.13 -14.74 -5.29
N ALA A 41 -5.95 -14.16 -5.45
CA ALA A 41 -5.79 -12.71 -5.62
C ALA A 41 -6.51 -12.23 -6.89
N VAL A 42 -6.34 -12.92 -8.03
CA VAL A 42 -7.03 -12.59 -9.29
C VAL A 42 -8.55 -12.67 -9.14
N ALA A 43 -9.05 -13.69 -8.43
CA ALA A 43 -10.49 -13.78 -8.14
C ALA A 43 -11.01 -12.60 -7.31
N ALA A 44 -10.25 -12.18 -6.29
CA ALA A 44 -10.58 -11.01 -5.47
C ALA A 44 -10.54 -9.70 -6.30
N ILE A 45 -9.54 -9.54 -7.17
CA ILE A 45 -9.42 -8.40 -8.09
C ILE A 45 -10.67 -8.33 -8.98
N ARG A 46 -11.04 -9.44 -9.65
CA ARG A 46 -12.25 -9.50 -10.49
C ARG A 46 -13.50 -9.11 -9.72
N SER A 47 -13.69 -9.67 -8.51
CA SER A 47 -14.84 -9.35 -7.67
C SER A 47 -14.93 -7.86 -7.29
N LEU A 48 -13.80 -7.19 -7.09
CA LEU A 48 -13.77 -5.75 -6.80
C LEU A 48 -14.01 -4.91 -8.06
N THR A 49 -13.39 -5.28 -9.18
CA THR A 49 -13.57 -4.56 -10.46
C THR A 49 -14.99 -4.68 -10.99
N ASP A 50 -15.67 -5.81 -10.80
CA ASP A 50 -17.09 -5.99 -11.13
C ASP A 50 -18.01 -5.07 -10.31
N GLN A 51 -17.56 -4.64 -9.11
CA GLN A 51 -18.26 -3.66 -8.26
C GLN A 51 -17.94 -2.20 -8.62
N GLY A 52 -17.21 -1.94 -9.71
CA GLY A 52 -16.81 -0.58 -10.10
C GLY A 52 -15.62 -0.01 -9.34
N LEU A 53 -14.89 -0.83 -8.59
CA LEU A 53 -13.69 -0.44 -7.83
C LEU A 53 -12.43 -0.68 -8.68
N GLU A 54 -11.40 0.09 -8.44
CA GLU A 54 -10.04 -0.20 -8.91
C GLU A 54 -9.22 -0.88 -7.82
N VAL A 55 -8.09 -1.47 -8.19
CA VAL A 55 -7.29 -2.27 -7.28
C VAL A 55 -5.81 -1.88 -7.39
N THR A 56 -5.09 -1.92 -6.28
CA THR A 56 -3.63 -2.03 -6.25
C THR A 56 -3.26 -3.30 -5.50
N VAL A 57 -2.37 -4.10 -6.08
CA VAL A 57 -2.06 -5.45 -5.59
C VAL A 57 -0.66 -5.48 -4.99
N ASP A 58 -0.55 -5.98 -3.77
CA ASP A 58 0.70 -6.16 -3.04
C ASP A 58 0.94 -7.66 -2.80
N HIS A 59 2.01 -8.20 -3.35
CA HIS A 59 2.50 -9.53 -2.98
C HIS A 59 3.30 -9.43 -1.69
N LEU A 60 2.77 -10.03 -0.63
CA LEU A 60 3.34 -9.93 0.70
C LEU A 60 4.65 -10.72 0.81
N GLY A 61 5.68 -10.05 1.25
CA GLY A 61 7.05 -10.51 1.44
C GLY A 61 7.95 -9.28 1.47
N GLU A 62 8.41 -8.91 2.65
CA GLU A 62 9.27 -7.74 2.87
C GLU A 62 10.52 -8.19 3.63
N ASP A 63 11.54 -7.34 3.72
CA ASP A 63 12.76 -7.59 4.50
C ASP A 63 13.54 -8.85 4.09
N VAL A 64 13.71 -9.07 2.78
CA VAL A 64 14.49 -10.20 2.26
C VAL A 64 15.94 -10.15 2.73
N THR A 65 16.49 -11.32 3.05
CA THR A 65 17.82 -11.47 3.65
C THR A 65 18.89 -11.96 2.67
N ASP A 66 18.48 -12.42 1.50
CA ASP A 66 19.39 -12.86 0.46
C ASP A 66 18.87 -12.57 -0.96
N ARG A 67 19.77 -12.71 -1.96
CA ARG A 67 19.45 -12.45 -3.37
C ARG A 67 18.42 -13.42 -3.95
N ALA A 68 18.37 -14.65 -3.47
CA ALA A 68 17.43 -15.65 -4.00
C ALA A 68 15.99 -15.31 -3.57
N GLU A 69 15.81 -14.76 -2.36
CA GLU A 69 14.52 -14.22 -1.91
C GLU A 69 14.08 -13.04 -2.76
N ALA A 70 14.99 -12.10 -3.03
CA ALA A 70 14.69 -10.94 -3.88
C ALA A 70 14.30 -11.36 -5.32
N LEU A 71 14.93 -12.38 -5.88
CA LEU A 71 14.57 -12.94 -7.18
C LEU A 71 13.19 -13.63 -7.15
N ARG A 72 12.87 -14.35 -6.07
CA ARG A 72 11.53 -14.95 -5.89
C ARG A 72 10.42 -13.89 -5.82
N ALA A 73 10.67 -12.78 -5.11
CA ALA A 73 9.74 -11.66 -5.07
C ALA A 73 9.53 -11.06 -6.47
N ARG A 74 10.62 -10.80 -7.21
CA ARG A 74 10.53 -10.35 -8.61
C ARG A 74 9.68 -11.29 -9.45
N ASP A 75 9.96 -12.58 -9.41
CA ASP A 75 9.28 -13.58 -10.23
C ASP A 75 7.78 -13.69 -9.88
N ALA A 76 7.41 -13.51 -8.60
CA ALA A 76 6.01 -13.44 -8.18
C ALA A 76 5.28 -12.23 -8.77
N TYR A 77 5.94 -11.07 -8.86
CA TYR A 77 5.36 -9.88 -9.48
C TYR A 77 5.31 -9.98 -11.02
N LEU A 78 6.27 -10.65 -11.66
CA LEU A 78 6.19 -10.94 -13.10
C LEU A 78 4.99 -11.85 -13.41
N ALA A 79 4.78 -12.90 -12.63
CA ALA A 79 3.60 -13.77 -12.76
C ALA A 79 2.28 -13.00 -12.49
N LEU A 80 2.29 -12.03 -11.57
CA LEU A 80 1.13 -11.15 -11.35
C LEU A 80 0.86 -10.27 -12.57
N ALA A 81 1.89 -9.66 -13.18
CA ALA A 81 1.75 -8.84 -14.39
C ALA A 81 1.14 -9.65 -15.54
N GLU A 82 1.64 -10.87 -15.77
CA GLU A 82 1.11 -11.81 -16.76
C GLU A 82 -0.39 -12.12 -16.50
N ALA A 83 -0.73 -12.46 -15.25
CA ALA A 83 -2.11 -12.77 -14.89
C ALA A 83 -3.07 -11.58 -15.05
N LEU A 84 -2.59 -10.34 -14.80
CA LEU A 84 -3.35 -9.12 -15.04
C LEU A 84 -3.57 -8.87 -16.54
N ALA A 85 -2.55 -9.10 -17.37
CA ALA A 85 -2.65 -9.00 -18.83
C ALA A 85 -3.63 -10.03 -19.41
N GLU A 86 -3.46 -11.31 -19.09
CA GLU A 86 -4.35 -12.40 -19.54
C GLU A 86 -5.80 -12.19 -19.05
N GLY A 87 -5.95 -11.61 -17.85
CA GLY A 87 -7.25 -11.31 -17.29
C GLY A 87 -7.96 -10.09 -17.87
N GLY A 88 -7.28 -9.28 -18.69
CA GLY A 88 -7.77 -7.98 -19.17
C GLY A 88 -8.00 -6.98 -18.02
N LEU A 89 -7.17 -7.05 -16.96
CA LEU A 89 -7.34 -6.29 -15.72
C LEU A 89 -6.37 -5.10 -15.62
N GLY A 90 -5.44 -4.94 -16.55
CA GLY A 90 -4.34 -3.97 -16.46
C GLY A 90 -4.79 -2.54 -16.20
N GLU A 91 -5.81 -2.04 -16.88
CA GLU A 91 -6.32 -0.68 -16.68
C GLU A 91 -6.90 -0.42 -15.29
N ARG A 92 -7.36 -1.47 -14.61
CA ARG A 92 -8.08 -1.38 -13.33
C ARG A 92 -7.31 -1.87 -12.13
N ALA A 93 -6.20 -2.60 -12.35
CA ALA A 93 -5.37 -3.17 -11.30
C ALA A 93 -3.92 -2.74 -11.50
N GLU A 94 -3.39 -1.92 -10.60
CA GLU A 94 -1.96 -1.60 -10.52
C GLU A 94 -1.25 -2.51 -9.53
N MET A 95 0.07 -2.53 -9.55
CA MET A 95 0.91 -3.24 -8.58
C MET A 95 1.53 -2.28 -7.59
N SER A 96 1.61 -2.66 -6.33
CA SER A 96 2.35 -1.95 -5.28
C SER A 96 3.53 -2.79 -4.84
N VAL A 97 4.73 -2.23 -4.80
CA VAL A 97 5.95 -2.97 -4.48
C VAL A 97 6.73 -2.29 -3.37
N LYS A 98 7.34 -3.08 -2.49
CA LYS A 98 8.28 -2.63 -1.47
C LYS A 98 9.70 -2.99 -1.90
N LEU A 99 10.60 -2.01 -1.94
CA LEU A 99 11.97 -2.26 -2.41
C LEU A 99 12.76 -3.17 -1.46
N SER A 100 12.37 -3.28 -0.19
CA SER A 100 12.96 -4.27 0.73
C SER A 100 12.75 -5.72 0.25
N ALA A 101 11.61 -6.00 -0.40
CA ALA A 101 11.34 -7.30 -1.03
C ALA A 101 12.22 -7.56 -2.27
N PHE A 102 12.76 -6.51 -2.87
CA PHE A 102 13.64 -6.60 -4.05
C PHE A 102 15.12 -6.51 -3.70
N GLY A 103 15.48 -6.54 -2.40
CA GLY A 103 16.85 -6.61 -1.92
C GLY A 103 17.47 -5.26 -1.56
N GLN A 104 16.69 -4.20 -1.35
CA GLN A 104 17.20 -2.86 -0.98
C GLN A 104 18.06 -2.87 0.29
N ALA A 105 17.77 -3.74 1.26
CA ALA A 105 18.54 -3.86 2.50
C ALA A 105 19.83 -4.69 2.37
N LEU A 106 20.08 -5.31 1.22
CA LEU A 106 21.30 -6.13 0.98
C LEU A 106 22.51 -5.23 0.72
N PRO A 107 23.75 -5.73 0.89
CA PRO A 107 24.95 -5.01 0.45
C PRO A 107 24.88 -4.66 -1.04
N GLY A 108 24.97 -3.37 -1.39
CA GLY A 108 24.72 -2.85 -2.74
C GLY A 108 23.23 -2.84 -3.11
N GLY A 109 22.36 -2.72 -2.10
CA GLY A 109 20.92 -2.92 -2.20
C GLY A 109 20.21 -2.01 -3.19
N ASP A 110 20.65 -0.77 -3.37
CA ASP A 110 20.01 0.16 -4.32
C ASP A 110 20.10 -0.37 -5.76
N ASP A 111 21.28 -0.85 -6.18
CA ASP A 111 21.46 -1.41 -7.52
C ASP A 111 20.74 -2.76 -7.66
N ILE A 112 20.72 -3.58 -6.60
CA ILE A 112 20.02 -4.87 -6.58
C ILE A 112 18.52 -4.63 -6.70
N ALA A 113 17.95 -3.73 -5.89
CA ALA A 113 16.53 -3.42 -5.91
C ALA A 113 16.10 -2.83 -7.25
N TYR A 114 16.90 -1.90 -7.80
CA TYR A 114 16.64 -1.34 -9.13
C TYR A 114 16.65 -2.42 -10.21
N ALA A 115 17.68 -3.28 -10.24
CA ALA A 115 17.80 -4.35 -11.23
C ALA A 115 16.66 -5.37 -11.16
N ASN A 116 16.13 -5.61 -9.96
CA ASN A 116 15.02 -6.54 -9.75
C ASN A 116 13.64 -5.90 -10.01
N VAL A 117 13.44 -4.61 -9.67
CA VAL A 117 12.13 -3.96 -9.86
C VAL A 117 11.91 -3.49 -11.29
N LEU A 118 12.98 -3.16 -12.04
CA LEU A 118 12.87 -2.68 -13.42
C LEU A 118 12.12 -3.66 -14.34
N PRO A 119 12.42 -4.97 -14.40
CA PRO A 119 11.63 -5.91 -15.20
C PRO A 119 10.15 -5.99 -14.80
N VAL A 120 9.83 -5.77 -13.52
CA VAL A 120 8.44 -5.74 -13.05
C VAL A 120 7.72 -4.50 -13.58
N VAL A 121 8.37 -3.34 -13.60
CA VAL A 121 7.81 -2.11 -14.16
C VAL A 121 7.63 -2.22 -15.67
N GLU A 122 8.58 -2.88 -16.38
CA GLU A 122 8.48 -3.19 -17.80
C GLU A 122 7.27 -4.08 -18.09
N ALA A 123 7.15 -5.20 -17.37
CA ALA A 123 6.03 -6.12 -17.52
C ALA A 123 4.67 -5.47 -17.17
N ALA A 124 4.64 -4.59 -16.18
CA ALA A 124 3.45 -3.82 -15.86
C ALA A 124 3.01 -2.90 -17.01
N ALA A 125 3.97 -2.19 -17.62
CA ALA A 125 3.69 -1.31 -18.75
C ALA A 125 3.17 -2.12 -19.96
N GLU A 126 3.74 -3.28 -20.24
CA GLU A 126 3.29 -4.21 -21.28
C GLU A 126 1.86 -4.76 -21.00
N ALA A 127 1.56 -5.00 -19.74
CA ALA A 127 0.22 -5.42 -19.28
C ALA A 127 -0.81 -4.27 -19.26
N GLY A 128 -0.43 -3.05 -19.66
CA GLY A 128 -1.30 -1.87 -19.63
C GLY A 128 -1.60 -1.34 -18.23
N THR A 129 -0.72 -1.61 -17.27
CA THR A 129 -0.84 -1.14 -15.89
C THR A 129 0.42 -0.37 -15.43
N THR A 130 0.47 -0.03 -14.14
CA THR A 130 1.57 0.71 -13.52
C THR A 130 2.02 0.05 -12.22
N VAL A 131 3.20 0.47 -11.75
CA VAL A 131 3.73 0.12 -10.44
C VAL A 131 3.78 1.37 -9.56
N THR A 132 3.40 1.22 -8.28
CA THR A 132 3.62 2.23 -7.24
C THR A 132 4.64 1.69 -6.24
N LEU A 133 5.72 2.42 -5.99
CA LEU A 133 6.71 2.09 -4.98
C LEU A 133 6.17 2.48 -3.61
N ASP A 134 5.95 1.50 -2.73
CA ASP A 134 5.57 1.75 -1.34
C ASP A 134 6.75 2.35 -0.57
N MET A 135 6.44 3.27 0.34
CA MET A 135 7.44 3.85 1.23
C MET A 135 7.51 3.04 2.52
N GLU A 136 8.72 2.73 2.93
CA GLU A 136 8.99 1.98 4.14
C GLU A 136 9.52 2.91 5.25
N ASP A 137 10.47 2.50 6.08
CA ASP A 137 10.94 3.36 7.14
C ASP A 137 11.75 4.58 6.63
N HIS A 138 12.00 5.54 7.52
CA HIS A 138 12.65 6.80 7.17
C HIS A 138 14.07 6.63 6.61
N THR A 139 14.76 5.51 6.89
CA THR A 139 16.14 5.28 6.45
C THR A 139 16.24 4.94 4.97
N THR A 140 15.14 4.47 4.38
CA THR A 140 15.07 4.03 2.98
C THR A 140 14.45 5.07 2.04
N VAL A 141 13.97 6.21 2.56
CA VAL A 141 13.25 7.22 1.76
C VAL A 141 14.09 7.75 0.61
N ASP A 142 15.35 8.14 0.87
CA ASP A 142 16.21 8.72 -0.17
C ASP A 142 16.55 7.70 -1.26
N SER A 143 16.85 6.47 -0.88
CA SER A 143 17.12 5.36 -1.80
C SER A 143 15.88 5.06 -2.66
N THR A 144 14.70 4.95 -2.04
CA THR A 144 13.44 4.70 -2.75
C THR A 144 13.12 5.82 -3.75
N LEU A 145 13.29 7.08 -3.37
CA LEU A 145 13.06 8.21 -4.28
C LEU A 145 14.11 8.29 -5.40
N ALA A 146 15.35 7.90 -5.14
CA ALA A 146 16.39 7.82 -6.17
C ALA A 146 16.09 6.71 -7.20
N ILE A 147 15.65 5.54 -6.75
CA ILE A 147 15.22 4.44 -7.64
C ILE A 147 13.97 4.86 -8.44
N LEU A 148 13.00 5.51 -7.79
CA LEU A 148 11.83 6.07 -8.47
C LEU A 148 12.23 7.02 -9.60
N ALA A 149 13.16 7.94 -9.35
CA ALA A 149 13.63 8.89 -10.36
C ALA A 149 14.21 8.17 -11.59
N LYS A 150 15.06 7.17 -11.38
CA LYS A 150 15.62 6.33 -12.46
C LYS A 150 14.51 5.59 -13.25
N LEU A 151 13.52 5.02 -12.56
CA LEU A 151 12.41 4.32 -13.22
C LEU A 151 11.58 5.28 -14.06
N ARG A 152 11.32 6.49 -13.55
CA ARG A 152 10.50 7.50 -14.24
C ARG A 152 11.13 8.06 -15.51
N GLU A 153 12.43 7.93 -15.72
CA GLU A 153 13.08 8.27 -16.99
C GLU A 153 12.48 7.49 -18.17
N ARG A 154 12.06 6.25 -17.94
CA ARG A 154 11.46 5.37 -18.95
C ARG A 154 9.97 5.14 -18.72
N PHE A 155 9.53 5.13 -17.46
CA PHE A 155 8.17 4.81 -17.03
C PHE A 155 7.61 5.92 -16.14
N PRO A 156 7.26 7.08 -16.71
CA PRO A 156 6.89 8.29 -15.94
C PRO A 156 5.65 8.09 -15.05
N ALA A 157 4.77 7.12 -15.38
CA ALA A 157 3.59 6.78 -14.59
C ALA A 157 3.90 5.96 -13.31
N THR A 158 5.18 5.58 -13.05
CA THR A 158 5.54 4.90 -11.80
C THR A 158 5.17 5.77 -10.60
N GLY A 159 4.33 5.23 -9.70
CA GLY A 159 3.83 5.92 -8.53
C GLY A 159 4.83 5.98 -7.38
N ALA A 160 4.69 6.99 -6.53
CA ALA A 160 5.40 7.13 -5.26
C ALA A 160 4.43 7.06 -4.10
N VAL A 161 4.92 6.66 -2.93
CA VAL A 161 4.19 6.79 -1.66
C VAL A 161 4.94 7.77 -0.75
N LEU A 162 4.23 8.68 -0.12
CA LEU A 162 4.78 9.63 0.84
C LEU A 162 4.03 9.56 2.16
N GLN A 163 4.76 9.65 3.28
CA GLN A 163 4.25 9.48 4.63
C GLN A 163 4.21 10.81 5.38
N SER A 164 3.03 11.35 5.63
CA SER A 164 2.87 12.68 6.25
C SER A 164 3.38 12.78 7.70
N CYS A 165 3.66 11.65 8.35
CA CYS A 165 4.30 11.68 9.66
C CYS A 165 5.75 12.21 9.64
N LEU A 166 6.47 12.06 8.52
CA LEU A 166 7.85 12.52 8.39
C LEU A 166 7.91 14.04 8.14
N TYR A 167 8.83 14.74 8.79
CA TYR A 167 8.99 16.19 8.63
C TYR A 167 9.32 16.60 7.20
N ARG A 168 10.08 15.78 6.47
CA ARG A 168 10.51 16.05 5.09
C ARG A 168 9.38 16.00 4.06
N THR A 169 8.25 15.34 4.38
CA THR A 169 7.22 14.97 3.40
C THR A 169 6.59 16.17 2.68
N GLU A 170 6.49 17.32 3.30
CA GLU A 170 5.98 18.52 2.60
C GLU A 170 6.89 18.93 1.44
N ASP A 171 8.23 18.85 1.62
CA ASP A 171 9.19 19.17 0.57
C ASP A 171 9.21 18.07 -0.51
N ASP A 172 9.13 16.81 -0.12
CA ASP A 172 8.98 15.69 -1.08
C ASP A 172 7.68 15.84 -1.90
N CYS A 173 6.57 16.27 -1.28
CA CYS A 173 5.33 16.57 -2.01
C CYS A 173 5.52 17.71 -3.04
N ARG A 174 6.24 18.78 -2.69
CA ARG A 174 6.54 19.88 -3.63
C ARG A 174 7.38 19.39 -4.81
N ALA A 175 8.39 18.56 -4.54
CA ALA A 175 9.26 17.98 -5.56
C ALA A 175 8.50 17.04 -6.52
N LEU A 176 7.47 16.33 -6.01
CA LEU A 176 6.72 15.32 -6.75
C LEU A 176 5.33 15.80 -7.24
N ALA A 177 4.95 17.06 -7.06
CA ALA A 177 3.65 17.58 -7.51
C ALA A 177 3.58 17.93 -9.00
N GLY A 178 4.61 17.58 -9.78
CA GLY A 178 4.74 17.87 -11.22
C GLY A 178 3.78 17.05 -12.09
N GLU A 179 3.68 17.43 -13.37
CA GLU A 179 2.83 16.77 -14.37
C GLU A 179 3.25 15.30 -14.55
N GLY A 180 2.26 14.41 -14.69
CA GLY A 180 2.45 12.97 -14.84
C GLY A 180 2.83 12.24 -13.54
N SER A 181 3.23 12.94 -12.48
CA SER A 181 3.62 12.34 -11.22
C SER A 181 2.41 11.80 -10.46
N ARG A 182 2.47 10.53 -10.08
CA ARG A 182 1.46 9.84 -9.26
C ARG A 182 1.98 9.71 -7.83
N VAL A 183 1.24 10.23 -6.84
CA VAL A 183 1.68 10.24 -5.44
C VAL A 183 0.57 9.75 -4.52
N ARG A 184 0.82 8.62 -3.86
CA ARG A 184 -0.01 8.09 -2.77
C ARG A 184 0.40 8.75 -1.47
N LEU A 185 -0.50 9.53 -0.89
CA LEU A 185 -0.28 10.13 0.42
C LEU A 185 -0.90 9.27 1.50
N VAL A 186 -0.07 8.82 2.44
CA VAL A 186 -0.46 8.08 3.65
C VAL A 186 -0.06 8.86 4.91
N LYS A 187 -0.61 8.48 6.08
CA LYS A 187 -0.18 9.07 7.37
C LYS A 187 1.20 8.57 7.79
N GLY A 188 1.51 7.33 7.49
CA GLY A 188 2.69 6.57 7.92
C GLY A 188 2.28 5.44 8.87
N ALA A 189 2.95 4.29 8.74
CA ALA A 189 2.66 3.07 9.50
C ALA A 189 3.83 2.62 10.37
N TYR A 190 5.00 3.20 10.19
CA TYR A 190 6.22 2.85 10.93
C TYR A 190 6.35 3.69 12.21
N LYS A 191 7.00 3.10 13.21
CA LYS A 191 7.32 3.80 14.45
C LYS A 191 8.62 4.58 14.28
N GLU A 192 8.51 5.76 13.70
CA GLU A 192 9.63 6.62 13.41
C GLU A 192 10.12 7.39 14.66
N PRO A 193 11.42 7.69 14.79
CA PRO A 193 11.93 8.47 15.91
C PRO A 193 11.49 9.94 15.84
N ALA A 194 11.40 10.58 17.01
CA ALA A 194 10.98 11.97 17.12
C ALA A 194 11.91 12.99 16.41
N SER A 195 13.14 12.58 16.10
CA SER A 195 14.08 13.40 15.33
C SER A 195 13.69 13.61 13.87
N VAL A 196 12.85 12.72 13.30
CA VAL A 196 12.46 12.75 11.88
C VAL A 196 10.95 12.80 11.65
N ALA A 197 10.13 12.54 12.69
CA ALA A 197 8.69 12.41 12.52
C ALA A 197 7.86 13.00 13.66
N HIS A 198 6.68 13.48 13.31
CA HIS A 198 5.65 13.89 14.26
C HIS A 198 5.20 12.70 15.12
N GLN A 199 5.16 12.88 16.45
CA GLN A 199 4.74 11.85 17.41
C GLN A 199 3.27 12.00 17.80
N ASP A 200 2.73 13.19 17.73
CA ASP A 200 1.33 13.47 18.04
C ASP A 200 0.43 13.22 16.82
N LYS A 201 -0.68 12.50 17.04
CA LYS A 201 -1.62 12.15 15.95
C LYS A 201 -2.26 13.38 15.30
N HIS A 202 -2.50 14.44 16.06
CA HIS A 202 -3.08 15.66 15.51
C HIS A 202 -2.07 16.41 14.64
N GLU A 203 -0.78 16.38 15.00
CA GLU A 203 0.27 16.93 14.13
C GLU A 203 0.41 16.13 12.85
N VAL A 204 0.35 14.80 12.90
CA VAL A 204 0.32 13.94 11.69
C VAL A 204 -0.91 14.27 10.83
N ASP A 205 -2.10 14.44 11.43
CA ASP A 205 -3.32 14.83 10.70
C ASP A 205 -3.15 16.21 10.02
N ARG A 206 -2.56 17.18 10.72
CA ARG A 206 -2.29 18.52 10.15
C ARG A 206 -1.26 18.45 9.01
N ALA A 207 -0.18 17.69 9.19
CA ALA A 207 0.82 17.47 8.16
C ALA A 207 0.20 16.80 6.93
N TYR A 208 -0.67 15.80 7.13
CA TYR A 208 -1.42 15.15 6.04
C TYR A 208 -2.22 16.17 5.20
N VAL A 209 -2.92 17.09 5.86
CA VAL A 209 -3.71 18.13 5.17
C VAL A 209 -2.81 19.12 4.43
N ARG A 210 -1.64 19.50 4.99
CA ARG A 210 -0.67 20.39 4.31
C ARG A 210 -0.09 19.71 3.07
N CYS A 211 0.36 18.46 3.19
CA CYS A 211 0.84 17.65 2.07
C CYS A 211 -0.24 17.47 0.99
N LEU A 212 -1.46 17.12 1.39
CA LEU A 212 -2.58 16.94 0.47
C LEU A 212 -2.91 18.23 -0.29
N ARG A 213 -2.84 19.39 0.37
CA ARG A 213 -3.04 20.69 -0.30
C ARG A 213 -1.99 20.93 -1.38
N ILE A 214 -0.72 20.62 -1.11
CA ILE A 214 0.38 20.74 -2.07
C ILE A 214 0.09 19.87 -3.29
N LEU A 215 -0.22 18.58 -3.08
CA LEU A 215 -0.49 17.64 -4.16
C LEU A 215 -1.73 18.02 -4.97
N MET A 216 -2.83 18.44 -4.31
CA MET A 216 -4.07 18.86 -4.98
C MET A 216 -3.89 20.13 -5.81
N SER A 217 -3.02 21.06 -5.40
CA SER A 217 -2.73 22.28 -6.14
C SER A 217 -1.67 22.09 -7.24
N GLY A 218 -0.96 20.96 -7.24
CA GLY A 218 0.04 20.62 -8.25
C GLY A 218 -0.59 20.15 -9.57
N LYS A 219 0.25 19.66 -10.48
CA LYS A 219 -0.17 19.11 -11.78
C LYS A 219 -0.18 17.58 -11.83
N GLY A 220 0.30 16.93 -10.78
CA GLY A 220 0.36 15.47 -10.66
C GLY A 220 -1.00 14.84 -10.35
N TYR A 221 -1.00 13.54 -10.13
CA TYR A 221 -2.15 12.71 -9.80
C TYR A 221 -2.11 12.30 -8.31
N PRO A 222 -2.87 12.98 -7.43
CA PRO A 222 -2.94 12.64 -6.01
C PRO A 222 -3.73 11.35 -5.77
N MET A 223 -3.15 10.43 -5.01
CA MET A 223 -3.78 9.21 -4.53
C MET A 223 -4.00 9.32 -3.01
N VAL A 224 -5.25 9.56 -2.60
CA VAL A 224 -5.62 9.89 -1.21
C VAL A 224 -5.83 8.60 -0.42
N ALA A 225 -4.80 8.13 0.28
CA ALA A 225 -4.85 6.89 1.05
C ALA A 225 -5.22 7.14 2.51
N SER A 226 -6.51 7.01 2.83
CA SER A 226 -7.00 7.20 4.20
C SER A 226 -8.34 6.52 4.44
N HIS A 227 -8.48 5.95 5.65
CA HIS A 227 -9.78 5.45 6.15
C HIS A 227 -10.51 6.49 7.03
N ASP A 228 -9.91 7.66 7.29
CA ASP A 228 -10.46 8.71 8.14
C ASP A 228 -11.50 9.51 7.35
N PRO A 229 -12.80 9.53 7.75
CA PRO A 229 -13.83 10.26 7.03
C PRO A 229 -13.56 11.77 6.97
N ARG A 230 -12.84 12.32 7.94
CA ARG A 230 -12.45 13.74 7.93
C ARG A 230 -11.44 14.01 6.81
N MET A 231 -10.48 13.10 6.61
CA MET A 231 -9.49 13.22 5.52
C MET A 231 -10.15 13.06 4.16
N VAL A 232 -11.12 12.15 4.02
CA VAL A 232 -11.90 11.99 2.78
C VAL A 232 -12.68 13.28 2.45
N ALA A 233 -13.41 13.85 3.42
CA ALA A 233 -14.16 15.08 3.22
C ALA A 233 -13.24 16.28 2.90
N LEU A 234 -12.10 16.39 3.59
CA LEU A 234 -11.10 17.42 3.30
C LEU A 234 -10.49 17.27 1.91
N ALA A 235 -10.24 16.03 1.46
CA ALA A 235 -9.73 15.77 0.11
C ALA A 235 -10.74 16.21 -0.97
N GLN A 236 -12.03 15.91 -0.80
CA GLN A 236 -13.08 16.37 -1.72
C GLN A 236 -13.14 17.89 -1.78
N GLU A 237 -13.07 18.58 -0.63
CA GLU A 237 -13.07 20.05 -0.59
C GLU A 237 -11.80 20.66 -1.20
N LEU A 238 -10.62 20.08 -0.94
CA LEU A 238 -9.37 20.55 -1.55
C LEU A 238 -9.35 20.33 -3.07
N ALA A 239 -9.86 19.21 -3.55
CA ALA A 239 -10.02 18.94 -4.99
C ALA A 239 -10.95 19.96 -5.65
N ARG A 240 -12.11 20.23 -5.02
CA ARG A 240 -13.06 21.24 -5.50
C ARG A 240 -12.41 22.64 -5.59
N ARG A 241 -11.66 23.05 -4.55
CA ARG A 241 -10.94 24.34 -4.54
C ARG A 241 -9.85 24.43 -5.59
N ALA A 242 -9.18 23.32 -5.87
CA ALA A 242 -8.15 23.21 -6.89
C ALA A 242 -8.73 23.06 -8.32
N GLY A 243 -10.05 22.99 -8.48
CA GLY A 243 -10.73 22.78 -9.76
C GLY A 243 -10.54 21.39 -10.37
N ARG A 244 -10.16 20.40 -9.55
CA ARG A 244 -9.96 19.00 -10.02
C ARG A 244 -11.30 18.31 -10.25
N LYS A 245 -11.36 17.62 -11.38
CA LYS A 245 -12.50 16.78 -11.75
C LYS A 245 -12.36 15.35 -11.20
N PRO A 246 -13.46 14.58 -11.09
CA PRO A 246 -13.39 13.14 -10.89
C PRO A 246 -12.45 12.50 -11.94
N GLY A 247 -11.57 11.60 -11.51
CA GLY A 247 -10.55 10.98 -12.36
C GLY A 247 -9.20 11.71 -12.41
N GLU A 248 -9.09 12.94 -11.92
CA GLU A 248 -7.82 13.66 -11.78
C GLU A 248 -7.15 13.44 -10.41
N TYR A 249 -7.76 12.64 -9.56
CA TYR A 249 -7.29 12.11 -8.28
C TYR A 249 -8.10 10.88 -7.92
N GLU A 250 -7.64 10.13 -6.93
CA GLU A 250 -8.35 8.93 -6.45
C GLU A 250 -8.32 8.81 -4.93
N PHE A 251 -9.26 8.04 -4.38
CA PHE A 251 -9.24 7.56 -3.01
C PHE A 251 -8.70 6.14 -2.93
N GLN A 252 -7.96 5.84 -1.87
CA GLN A 252 -7.42 4.52 -1.63
C GLN A 252 -7.75 4.04 -0.22
N MET A 253 -8.21 2.79 -0.10
CA MET A 253 -8.48 2.13 1.17
C MET A 253 -8.00 0.68 1.12
N LEU A 254 -7.73 0.11 2.27
CA LEU A 254 -7.29 -1.28 2.38
C LEU A 254 -8.46 -2.26 2.17
N TYR A 255 -8.14 -3.42 1.64
CA TYR A 255 -9.04 -4.56 1.48
C TYR A 255 -9.69 -4.93 2.83
N GLY A 256 -11.00 -5.19 2.81
CA GLY A 256 -11.77 -5.52 4.01
C GLY A 256 -12.03 -4.38 5.00
N ILE A 257 -11.54 -3.16 4.72
CA ILE A 257 -11.74 -1.99 5.57
C ILE A 257 -12.74 -1.02 4.95
N ARG A 258 -13.85 -0.72 5.66
CA ARG A 258 -14.87 0.25 5.24
C ARG A 258 -15.46 0.00 3.84
N GLY A 259 -15.74 -1.25 3.46
CA GLY A 259 -16.27 -1.60 2.14
C GLY A 259 -17.55 -0.83 1.73
N ALA A 260 -18.42 -0.47 2.69
CA ALA A 260 -19.57 0.39 2.39
C ALA A 260 -19.15 1.79 1.92
N GLU A 261 -18.12 2.36 2.53
CA GLU A 261 -17.57 3.67 2.13
C GLU A 261 -16.87 3.62 0.79
N GLN A 262 -16.13 2.54 0.50
CA GLN A 262 -15.51 2.32 -0.81
C GLN A 262 -16.57 2.34 -1.91
N ARG A 263 -17.66 1.58 -1.75
CA ARG A 263 -18.78 1.56 -2.70
C ARG A 263 -19.51 2.90 -2.80
N ARG A 264 -19.66 3.62 -1.68
CA ARG A 264 -20.28 4.94 -1.68
C ARG A 264 -19.48 5.93 -2.54
N LEU A 265 -18.17 6.00 -2.33
CA LEU A 265 -17.28 6.89 -3.11
C LEU A 265 -17.29 6.54 -4.60
N ALA A 266 -17.27 5.25 -4.95
CA ALA A 266 -17.37 4.82 -6.34
C ALA A 266 -18.73 5.19 -6.95
N ALA A 267 -19.85 5.00 -6.22
CA ALA A 267 -21.18 5.36 -6.67
C ALA A 267 -21.37 6.89 -6.86
N GLU A 268 -20.61 7.69 -6.13
CA GLU A 268 -20.56 9.16 -6.30
C GLU A 268 -19.67 9.60 -7.48
N GLY A 269 -19.12 8.66 -8.24
CA GLY A 269 -18.29 8.92 -9.43
C GLY A 269 -16.81 9.18 -9.12
N HIS A 270 -16.36 8.97 -7.88
CA HIS A 270 -14.95 9.04 -7.54
C HIS A 270 -14.23 7.77 -7.95
N ARG A 271 -12.99 7.89 -8.40
CA ARG A 271 -12.10 6.75 -8.53
C ARG A 271 -11.73 6.25 -7.13
N MET A 272 -12.15 5.02 -6.84
CA MET A 272 -11.88 4.35 -5.55
C MET A 272 -11.06 3.09 -5.78
N ARG A 273 -9.83 3.07 -5.28
CA ARG A 273 -8.89 1.97 -5.40
C ARG A 273 -8.74 1.23 -4.09
N VAL A 274 -8.80 -0.10 -4.15
CA VAL A 274 -8.64 -0.98 -3.00
C VAL A 274 -7.24 -1.59 -3.01
N TYR A 275 -6.49 -1.41 -1.92
CA TYR A 275 -5.19 -2.05 -1.73
C TYR A 275 -5.40 -3.50 -1.29
N VAL A 276 -5.01 -4.44 -2.13
CA VAL A 276 -5.27 -5.88 -2.00
C VAL A 276 -3.96 -6.62 -1.75
N PRO A 277 -3.68 -7.01 -0.50
CA PRO A 277 -2.53 -7.84 -0.18
C PRO A 277 -2.85 -9.32 -0.40
N TYR A 278 -1.88 -10.09 -0.91
CA TYR A 278 -1.93 -11.54 -1.01
C TYR A 278 -0.53 -12.15 -0.81
N GLY A 279 -0.45 -13.45 -0.58
CA GLY A 279 0.81 -14.18 -0.42
C GLY A 279 0.91 -14.89 0.91
N THR A 280 1.92 -15.73 1.05
CA THR A 280 2.14 -16.59 2.24
C THR A 280 2.67 -15.83 3.46
N ASP A 281 3.33 -14.69 3.25
CA ASP A 281 3.93 -13.87 4.32
C ASP A 281 2.98 -12.83 4.92
N TRP A 282 1.70 -13.20 4.99
CA TRP A 282 0.61 -12.31 5.42
C TRP A 282 0.62 -11.96 6.93
N TYR A 283 1.35 -12.71 7.76
CA TYR A 283 1.23 -12.58 9.22
C TYR A 283 1.60 -11.18 9.74
N GLY A 284 2.73 -10.62 9.29
CA GLY A 284 3.18 -9.28 9.70
C GLY A 284 2.16 -8.20 9.31
N TYR A 285 1.67 -8.24 8.08
CA TYR A 285 0.63 -7.34 7.59
C TYR A 285 -0.65 -7.45 8.43
N PHE A 286 -1.13 -8.68 8.67
CA PHE A 286 -2.34 -8.95 9.45
C PHE A 286 -2.25 -8.41 10.88
N MET A 287 -1.11 -8.60 11.54
CA MET A 287 -0.89 -8.10 12.89
C MET A 287 -0.89 -6.57 12.97
N ARG A 288 -0.35 -5.88 11.96
CA ARG A 288 -0.47 -4.42 11.85
C ARG A 288 -1.94 -3.97 11.76
N ARG A 289 -2.78 -4.69 10.98
CA ARG A 289 -4.24 -4.39 10.87
C ARG A 289 -4.99 -4.62 12.18
N LEU A 290 -4.64 -5.65 12.94
CA LEU A 290 -5.21 -5.88 14.27
C LEU A 290 -4.82 -4.77 15.26
N ALA A 291 -3.57 -4.30 15.20
CA ALA A 291 -3.07 -3.24 16.10
C ALA A 291 -3.76 -1.89 15.89
N GLU A 292 -4.19 -1.59 14.66
CA GLU A 292 -4.86 -0.32 14.33
C GLU A 292 -6.26 -0.18 14.92
N ARG A 293 -6.95 -1.30 15.22
CA ARG A 293 -8.32 -1.28 15.76
C ARG A 293 -8.49 -2.30 16.89
N PRO A 294 -8.61 -1.85 18.15
CA PRO A 294 -8.84 -2.73 19.29
C PRO A 294 -10.07 -3.64 19.16
N ALA A 295 -11.11 -3.21 18.45
CA ALA A 295 -12.31 -4.03 18.19
C ALA A 295 -11.98 -5.27 17.32
N ASN A 296 -11.08 -5.14 16.34
CA ASN A 296 -10.65 -6.27 15.52
C ASN A 296 -9.87 -7.28 16.36
N LEU A 297 -9.06 -6.79 17.29
CA LEU A 297 -8.32 -7.65 18.22
C LEU A 297 -9.26 -8.42 19.15
N LEU A 298 -10.26 -7.76 19.74
CA LEU A 298 -11.24 -8.44 20.59
C LEU A 298 -12.01 -9.51 19.83
N PHE A 299 -12.38 -9.24 18.58
CA PHE A 299 -13.01 -10.23 17.71
C PHE A 299 -12.06 -11.41 17.42
N PHE A 300 -10.83 -11.13 17.10
CA PHE A 300 -9.80 -12.15 16.87
C PHE A 300 -9.54 -13.00 18.12
N LEU A 301 -9.36 -12.39 19.29
CA LEU A 301 -9.16 -13.10 20.55
C LEU A 301 -10.38 -13.98 20.93
N ARG A 302 -11.60 -13.48 20.71
CA ARG A 302 -12.81 -14.29 20.87
C ARG A 302 -12.82 -15.50 19.94
N SER A 303 -12.41 -15.34 18.68
CA SER A 303 -12.34 -16.46 17.73
C SER A 303 -11.34 -17.55 18.17
N LEU A 304 -10.27 -17.18 18.88
CA LEU A 304 -9.31 -18.14 19.44
C LEU A 304 -9.82 -18.88 20.69
N THR A 305 -10.72 -18.25 21.45
CA THR A 305 -11.24 -18.79 22.73
C THR A 305 -12.56 -19.54 22.58
N THR A 306 -13.30 -19.31 21.49
CA THR A 306 -14.54 -20.04 21.22
C THR A 306 -14.20 -21.37 20.56
N ARG A 307 -13.86 -22.37 21.38
CA ARG A 307 -13.92 -23.78 20.97
C ARG A 307 -15.39 -24.19 20.96
N ASN A 308 -15.92 -24.48 19.80
CA ASN A 308 -17.06 -25.40 19.68
C ASN A 308 -16.55 -26.82 19.69
#